data_6908658519fc7f1e3c051ae994a6f025
#
_entry.id   6908658519fc7f1e3c051ae994a6f025
#
_cell.length_a   1.000
_cell.length_b   1.000
_cell.length_c   1.000
_cell.angle_alpha   90.00
_cell.angle_beta   90.00
_cell.angle_gamma   90.00
#
_symmetry.space_group_name_H-M   'P 1'
#
loop_
_entity.id
_entity.type
_entity.pdbx_description
1 polymer ?
#
loop_
_entity_poly.entity_id
_entity_poly.type
_entity_poly.pdbx_seq_one_letter_code
_entity_poly.pdbx_strand_id
1 'polypeptide(L)'
;MAVDNATILDKVRTKGTDDYQQRIPSATQTGVANTMRYLFDPMNRQYLNDCVWNMVNRIGLTVMAQNAPFENPLAIFKKENLYWGSTVQEIAVKWIKAHGYKDDAEELLKMHRPEAAVWFYEMNRRDQYPISWTDDELRQAFVDDFGLNRFIAQIMETPRNSDNYDEMNIMLALIRHYERNLGFYKVHLDSIPSDETTAKTLLKALRSTAGRMQFPSTQYNALNVTEIPAYANPQQMVLLIEPEYLASLDVDALSAVFQLDKAEVPYRIVQVPNLGISGAVALLVSADWYQVRDTMYGTTQFYNPQTLSNTLYLNHWGIYGVSPFTPCALFTTDAGTSITVVTQNVTGFTLSPDTVTCRPGDVIPLVPKLTATITPTGTAIEVAPNSATYEVVAYSSSDDVDTPERLNANTYVDDQARLHVQRDGLKSNFTIKVTGTATYINPNGTTGTYYAYRTFKVSTPTSAGKSPEASGGKTPEISAGDMSESSSVKK
;
A
#
# COMPACT_ATOMS: atom_id res chain seq x y z
N MET A 1 20.69 -24.80 -28.63
CA MET A 1 21.52 -24.56 -29.83
C MET A 1 21.30 -23.11 -30.24
N ALA A 2 22.38 -22.35 -30.40
CA ALA A 2 22.28 -20.97 -30.91
C ALA A 2 21.78 -21.04 -32.37
N VAL A 3 20.84 -20.17 -32.72
CA VAL A 3 20.27 -20.07 -34.06
C VAL A 3 21.12 -19.11 -34.87
N ASP A 4 21.45 -19.47 -36.11
CA ASP A 4 22.25 -18.62 -36.99
C ASP A 4 21.48 -17.37 -37.45
N ASN A 5 22.22 -16.33 -37.80
CA ASN A 5 21.66 -15.03 -38.20
C ASN A 5 20.71 -15.11 -39.40
N ALA A 6 21.03 -15.97 -40.38
CA ALA A 6 20.21 -16.15 -41.58
C ALA A 6 18.82 -16.71 -41.22
N THR A 7 18.79 -17.72 -40.35
CA THR A 7 17.53 -18.30 -39.85
C THR A 7 16.70 -17.29 -39.07
N ILE A 8 17.34 -16.47 -38.23
CA ILE A 8 16.63 -15.40 -37.46
C ILE A 8 15.99 -14.40 -38.42
N LEU A 9 16.76 -13.88 -39.40
CA LEU A 9 16.25 -12.91 -40.36
C LEU A 9 15.10 -13.45 -41.21
N ASP A 10 15.17 -14.72 -41.63
CA ASP A 10 14.08 -15.34 -42.39
C ASP A 10 12.83 -15.59 -41.52
N LYS A 11 12.98 -15.89 -40.24
CA LYS A 11 11.85 -15.94 -39.31
C LYS A 11 11.25 -14.55 -39.12
N VAL A 12 12.06 -13.48 -38.99
CA VAL A 12 11.56 -12.11 -38.96
C VAL A 12 10.78 -11.78 -40.22
N ARG A 13 11.37 -12.11 -41.39
CA ARG A 13 10.73 -11.91 -42.68
C ARG A 13 9.38 -12.61 -42.79
N THR A 14 9.29 -13.86 -42.42
CA THR A 14 8.03 -14.64 -42.44
C THR A 14 6.94 -14.06 -41.52
N LYS A 15 7.34 -13.32 -40.48
CA LYS A 15 6.41 -12.67 -39.53
C LYS A 15 6.17 -11.19 -39.85
N GLY A 16 6.88 -10.62 -40.81
CA GLY A 16 6.72 -9.27 -41.31
C GLY A 16 5.48 -9.10 -42.17
N THR A 17 5.18 -7.85 -42.54
CA THR A 17 4.11 -7.48 -43.48
C THR A 17 4.40 -7.99 -44.88
N ASP A 18 3.39 -8.11 -45.72
CA ASP A 18 3.57 -8.53 -47.11
C ASP A 18 4.53 -7.58 -47.89
N ASP A 19 4.46 -6.28 -47.64
CA ASP A 19 5.36 -5.30 -48.20
C ASP A 19 6.82 -5.52 -47.75
N TYR A 20 7.03 -5.83 -46.47
CA TYR A 20 8.34 -6.22 -45.94
C TYR A 20 8.88 -7.46 -46.65
N GLN A 21 8.06 -8.49 -46.81
CA GLN A 21 8.45 -9.73 -47.45
C GLN A 21 8.81 -9.59 -48.94
N GLN A 22 8.15 -8.67 -49.64
CA GLN A 22 8.44 -8.39 -51.07
C GLN A 22 9.72 -7.59 -51.24
N ARG A 23 10.03 -6.67 -50.34
CA ARG A 23 11.17 -5.77 -50.49
C ARG A 23 12.47 -6.31 -49.87
N ILE A 24 12.37 -7.03 -48.78
CA ILE A 24 13.55 -7.56 -48.09
C ILE A 24 13.82 -9.01 -48.55
N PRO A 25 15.00 -9.29 -49.16
CA PRO A 25 15.30 -10.64 -49.64
C PRO A 25 15.50 -11.62 -48.48
N SER A 26 15.27 -12.90 -48.75
CA SER A 26 15.55 -13.98 -47.80
C SER A 26 17.06 -14.08 -47.53
N ALA A 27 17.44 -14.06 -46.25
CA ALA A 27 18.83 -14.14 -45.84
C ALA A 27 19.46 -15.53 -46.10
N THR A 28 18.67 -16.59 -46.04
CA THR A 28 19.10 -17.94 -46.38
C THR A 28 19.38 -18.10 -47.87
N GLN A 29 18.63 -17.41 -48.76
CA GLN A 29 18.79 -17.49 -50.19
C GLN A 29 19.85 -16.57 -50.77
N THR A 30 19.94 -15.34 -50.23
CA THR A 30 20.79 -14.30 -50.80
C THR A 30 22.03 -13.97 -49.95
N GLY A 31 22.14 -14.54 -48.77
CA GLY A 31 23.18 -14.27 -47.78
C GLY A 31 22.85 -13.09 -46.88
N VAL A 32 23.30 -13.15 -45.63
CA VAL A 32 23.09 -12.15 -44.58
C VAL A 32 23.57 -10.76 -45.01
N ALA A 33 24.77 -10.68 -45.66
CA ALA A 33 25.35 -9.44 -46.12
C ALA A 33 24.47 -8.68 -47.15
N ASN A 34 23.79 -9.39 -48.05
CA ASN A 34 22.92 -8.78 -49.02
C ASN A 34 21.61 -8.30 -48.34
N THR A 35 21.02 -9.09 -47.48
CA THR A 35 19.84 -8.65 -46.70
C THR A 35 20.18 -7.41 -45.87
N MET A 36 21.35 -7.35 -45.26
CA MET A 36 21.82 -6.16 -44.54
C MET A 36 21.92 -4.91 -45.43
N ARG A 37 22.44 -5.03 -46.65
CA ARG A 37 22.48 -3.89 -47.59
C ARG A 37 21.09 -3.27 -47.80
N TYR A 38 20.07 -4.10 -47.96
CA TYR A 38 18.69 -3.62 -48.10
C TYR A 38 18.14 -3.00 -46.80
N LEU A 39 18.42 -3.60 -45.66
CA LEU A 39 17.90 -3.12 -44.37
C LEU A 39 18.55 -1.79 -43.95
N PHE A 40 19.85 -1.62 -44.15
CA PHE A 40 20.58 -0.39 -43.76
C PHE A 40 20.60 0.67 -44.84
N ASP A 41 19.90 0.50 -45.97
CA ASP A 41 19.67 1.56 -46.93
C ASP A 41 18.79 2.66 -46.27
N PRO A 42 19.22 3.96 -46.37
CA PRO A 42 18.42 5.06 -45.82
C PRO A 42 16.96 5.10 -46.26
N MET A 43 16.69 4.64 -47.51
CA MET A 43 15.31 4.57 -48.03
C MET A 43 14.47 3.49 -47.36
N ASN A 44 15.09 2.51 -46.72
CA ASN A 44 14.45 1.35 -46.14
C ASN A 44 14.40 1.42 -44.59
N ARG A 45 14.60 2.59 -44.01
CA ARG A 45 14.70 2.78 -42.56
C ARG A 45 13.48 2.22 -41.78
N GLN A 46 12.28 2.34 -42.33
CA GLN A 46 11.09 1.76 -41.71
C GLN A 46 11.18 0.23 -41.61
N TYR A 47 11.73 -0.43 -42.65
CA TYR A 47 11.88 -1.90 -42.63
C TYR A 47 12.96 -2.36 -41.63
N LEU A 48 14.01 -1.55 -41.42
CA LEU A 48 14.96 -1.81 -40.35
C LEU A 48 14.29 -1.73 -38.97
N ASN A 49 13.49 -0.71 -38.74
CA ASN A 49 12.75 -0.57 -37.48
C ASN A 49 11.75 -1.74 -37.30
N ASP A 50 11.03 -2.13 -38.35
CA ASP A 50 10.12 -3.28 -38.33
C ASP A 50 10.87 -4.58 -38.10
N CYS A 51 12.05 -4.74 -38.67
CA CYS A 51 12.93 -5.87 -38.44
C CYS A 51 13.31 -5.98 -36.96
N VAL A 52 13.83 -4.91 -36.38
CA VAL A 52 14.19 -4.86 -34.95
C VAL A 52 13.00 -5.11 -34.07
N TRP A 53 11.84 -4.48 -34.38
CA TRP A 53 10.61 -4.68 -33.63
C TRP A 53 10.16 -6.14 -33.65
N ASN A 54 10.16 -6.77 -34.82
CA ASN A 54 9.78 -8.17 -34.94
C ASN A 54 10.81 -9.12 -34.26
N MET A 55 12.12 -8.78 -34.32
CA MET A 55 13.14 -9.53 -33.60
C MET A 55 12.90 -9.48 -32.09
N VAL A 56 12.68 -8.31 -31.54
CA VAL A 56 12.48 -8.12 -30.10
C VAL A 56 11.17 -8.75 -29.63
N ASN A 57 10.06 -8.44 -30.27
CA ASN A 57 8.73 -8.81 -29.77
C ASN A 57 8.24 -10.19 -30.16
N ARG A 58 8.78 -10.77 -31.25
CA ARG A 58 8.31 -12.07 -31.76
C ARG A 58 9.35 -13.19 -31.68
N ILE A 59 10.61 -12.88 -31.93
CA ILE A 59 11.69 -13.86 -31.91
C ILE A 59 12.43 -13.83 -30.56
N GLY A 60 12.59 -12.68 -29.95
CA GLY A 60 13.24 -12.53 -28.65
C GLY A 60 12.70 -13.47 -27.58
N LEU A 61 11.38 -13.70 -27.55
CA LEU A 61 10.75 -14.66 -26.64
C LEU A 61 11.27 -16.11 -26.83
N THR A 62 11.58 -16.50 -28.08
CA THR A 62 12.10 -17.83 -28.37
C THR A 62 13.57 -17.97 -27.95
N VAL A 63 14.36 -16.91 -28.12
CA VAL A 63 15.76 -16.85 -27.69
C VAL A 63 15.85 -16.85 -26.17
N MET A 64 14.98 -16.12 -25.50
CA MET A 64 14.93 -16.05 -24.03
C MET A 64 14.59 -17.39 -23.38
N ALA A 65 13.68 -18.18 -23.97
CA ALA A 65 13.33 -19.50 -23.46
C ALA A 65 14.54 -20.46 -23.39
N GLN A 66 15.63 -20.13 -24.08
CA GLN A 66 16.87 -20.91 -24.08
C GLN A 66 17.90 -20.50 -23.02
N ASN A 67 17.79 -19.29 -22.47
CA ASN A 67 18.82 -18.71 -21.60
C ASN A 67 18.45 -18.70 -20.11
N ALA A 68 17.31 -19.24 -19.72
CA ALA A 68 16.82 -19.33 -18.33
C ALA A 68 17.02 -17.99 -17.54
N PRO A 69 16.21 -16.97 -17.85
CA PRO A 69 16.29 -15.68 -17.15
C PRO A 69 15.99 -15.85 -15.66
N PHE A 70 16.46 -14.89 -14.84
CA PHE A 70 16.10 -14.87 -13.44
C PHE A 70 14.58 -14.75 -13.27
N GLU A 71 13.98 -15.69 -12.55
CA GLU A 71 12.55 -15.67 -12.23
C GLU A 71 12.34 -15.28 -10.78
N ASN A 72 11.40 -14.39 -10.54
CA ASN A 72 11.01 -14.00 -9.20
C ASN A 72 10.33 -15.17 -8.47
N PRO A 73 10.90 -15.72 -7.39
CA PRO A 73 10.29 -16.83 -6.66
C PRO A 73 8.94 -16.48 -6.02
N LEU A 74 8.67 -15.20 -5.78
CA LEU A 74 7.40 -14.70 -5.25
C LEU A 74 6.33 -14.50 -6.34
N ALA A 75 6.65 -14.73 -7.62
CA ALA A 75 5.70 -14.58 -8.72
C ALA A 75 4.47 -15.49 -8.60
N ILE A 76 4.54 -16.58 -7.83
CA ILE A 76 3.39 -17.45 -7.54
C ILE A 76 2.21 -16.73 -6.88
N PHE A 77 2.45 -15.61 -6.24
CA PHE A 77 1.43 -14.79 -5.59
C PHE A 77 0.77 -13.76 -6.53
N LYS A 78 1.27 -13.61 -7.76
CA LYS A 78 0.67 -12.69 -8.73
C LYS A 78 -0.72 -13.17 -9.11
N LYS A 79 -1.67 -12.23 -9.06
CA LYS A 79 -3.06 -12.46 -9.45
C LYS A 79 -3.26 -12.05 -10.91
N GLU A 80 -4.45 -12.30 -11.43
CA GLU A 80 -4.81 -11.90 -12.79
C GLU A 80 -4.58 -10.43 -13.05
N ASN A 81 -4.14 -10.10 -14.26
CA ASN A 81 -3.84 -8.74 -14.68
C ASN A 81 -5.09 -7.86 -14.69
N LEU A 82 -4.93 -6.63 -14.24
CA LEU A 82 -6.00 -5.64 -14.22
C LEU A 82 -5.89 -4.75 -15.47
N TYR A 83 -6.61 -5.06 -16.52
CA TYR A 83 -6.58 -4.28 -17.77
C TYR A 83 -7.30 -2.94 -17.67
N TRP A 84 -8.27 -2.81 -16.75
CA TRP A 84 -9.10 -1.62 -16.59
C TRP A 84 -9.13 -1.18 -15.13
N GLY A 85 -8.88 0.08 -14.90
CA GLY A 85 -8.85 0.66 -13.55
C GLY A 85 -7.46 0.70 -12.91
N SER A 86 -7.33 1.52 -11.89
CA SER A 86 -6.09 1.73 -11.12
C SER A 86 -6.23 1.35 -9.65
N THR A 87 -7.42 0.89 -9.24
CA THR A 87 -7.73 0.62 -7.84
C THR A 87 -8.47 -0.72 -7.73
N VAL A 88 -8.09 -1.51 -6.74
CA VAL A 88 -8.75 -2.76 -6.36
C VAL A 88 -9.30 -2.60 -4.95
N GLN A 89 -10.53 -3.06 -4.74
CA GLN A 89 -11.20 -3.05 -3.46
C GLN A 89 -11.28 -4.46 -2.89
N GLU A 90 -10.88 -4.62 -1.64
CA GLU A 90 -11.08 -5.83 -0.86
C GLU A 90 -12.11 -5.55 0.25
N ILE A 91 -13.11 -6.41 0.39
CA ILE A 91 -14.18 -6.24 1.36
C ILE A 91 -14.20 -7.46 2.28
N ALA A 92 -14.14 -7.22 3.57
CA ALA A 92 -14.34 -8.23 4.59
C ALA A 92 -15.59 -7.90 5.43
N VAL A 93 -16.44 -8.90 5.66
CA VAL A 93 -17.70 -8.74 6.37
C VAL A 93 -17.61 -9.40 7.75
N LYS A 94 -18.01 -8.67 8.79
CA LYS A 94 -18.09 -9.19 10.16
C LYS A 94 -19.24 -10.19 10.28
N TRP A 95 -19.00 -11.29 10.94
CA TRP A 95 -20.03 -12.30 11.14
C TRP A 95 -21.10 -11.81 12.12
N ILE A 96 -22.36 -12.08 11.80
CA ILE A 96 -23.49 -11.73 12.65
C ILE A 96 -23.62 -12.79 13.75
N LYS A 97 -23.73 -12.32 15.00
CA LYS A 97 -24.00 -13.21 16.15
C LYS A 97 -25.48 -13.62 16.15
N ALA A 98 -25.76 -14.87 16.50
CA ALA A 98 -27.10 -15.32 16.65
C ALA A 98 -27.77 -14.63 17.87
N HIS A 99 -29.01 -14.21 17.69
CA HIS A 99 -29.85 -13.71 18.77
C HIS A 99 -30.78 -14.83 19.25
N GLY A 100 -31.08 -14.83 20.55
CA GLY A 100 -32.16 -15.70 21.09
C GLY A 100 -33.49 -15.34 20.44
N TYR A 101 -34.28 -16.35 20.09
CA TYR A 101 -35.62 -16.12 19.55
C TYR A 101 -36.47 -15.36 20.56
N LYS A 102 -37.06 -14.23 20.14
CA LYS A 102 -37.98 -13.41 20.91
C LYS A 102 -39.20 -13.11 20.07
N ASP A 103 -40.36 -13.28 20.65
CA ASP A 103 -41.68 -13.04 20.02
C ASP A 103 -42.16 -11.58 20.16
N ASP A 104 -41.27 -10.66 20.54
CA ASP A 104 -41.60 -9.27 20.81
C ASP A 104 -41.73 -8.46 19.52
N ALA A 105 -42.72 -7.60 19.43
CA ALA A 105 -42.98 -6.74 18.29
C ALA A 105 -41.85 -5.74 18.01
N GLU A 106 -41.03 -5.40 19.02
CA GLU A 106 -39.86 -4.54 18.87
C GLU A 106 -38.74 -5.23 18.08
N GLU A 107 -38.51 -6.52 18.25
CA GLU A 107 -37.48 -7.27 17.54
C GLU A 107 -37.85 -7.49 16.07
N LEU A 108 -39.15 -7.58 15.74
CA LEU A 108 -39.65 -7.79 14.38
C LEU A 108 -39.30 -6.63 13.43
N LEU A 109 -39.22 -5.42 13.95
CA LEU A 109 -38.96 -4.21 13.18
C LEU A 109 -37.48 -3.76 13.22
N LYS A 110 -36.65 -4.48 13.97
CA LYS A 110 -35.22 -4.12 14.14
C LYS A 110 -34.43 -4.47 12.91
N MET A 111 -33.70 -3.48 12.39
CA MET A 111 -32.88 -3.64 11.20
C MET A 111 -31.45 -4.07 11.59
N HIS A 112 -31.07 -5.30 11.21
CA HIS A 112 -29.73 -5.81 11.42
C HIS A 112 -28.89 -5.62 10.15
N ARG A 113 -28.01 -4.63 10.14
CA ARG A 113 -27.11 -4.37 9.01
C ARG A 113 -25.77 -5.08 9.22
N PRO A 114 -25.25 -5.78 8.20
CA PRO A 114 -23.90 -6.32 8.28
C PRO A 114 -22.86 -5.19 8.33
N GLU A 115 -21.89 -5.34 9.20
CA GLU A 115 -20.72 -4.46 9.25
C GLU A 115 -19.66 -4.99 8.28
N ALA A 116 -19.13 -4.12 7.43
CA ALA A 116 -18.08 -4.47 6.46
C ALA A 116 -16.89 -3.54 6.63
N ALA A 117 -15.69 -4.10 6.58
CA ALA A 117 -14.46 -3.34 6.44
C ALA A 117 -13.99 -3.42 4.98
N VAL A 118 -13.46 -2.31 4.50
CA VAL A 118 -13.04 -2.16 3.11
C VAL A 118 -11.59 -1.70 3.09
N TRP A 119 -10.79 -2.33 2.24
CA TRP A 119 -9.42 -1.95 1.99
C TRP A 119 -9.21 -1.68 0.51
N PHE A 120 -8.50 -0.60 0.19
CA PHE A 120 -8.24 -0.19 -1.19
C PHE A 120 -6.76 -0.36 -1.51
N TYR A 121 -6.49 -0.92 -2.69
CA TYR A 121 -5.16 -1.01 -3.27
C TYR A 121 -5.11 -0.14 -4.50
N GLU A 122 -4.18 0.80 -4.52
CA GLU A 122 -3.97 1.71 -5.63
C GLU A 122 -2.70 1.35 -6.40
N MET A 123 -2.65 1.77 -7.66
CA MET A 123 -1.47 1.58 -8.49
C MET A 123 -0.29 2.36 -7.91
N ASN A 124 0.71 1.65 -7.40
CA ASN A 124 1.88 2.20 -6.70
C ASN A 124 3.21 1.91 -7.38
N ARG A 125 3.21 1.12 -8.46
CA ARG A 125 4.40 0.87 -9.26
C ARG A 125 4.17 1.36 -10.69
N ARG A 126 5.12 2.17 -11.22
CA ARG A 126 5.17 2.66 -12.60
C ARG A 126 6.62 2.75 -13.04
N ASP A 127 7.23 1.60 -13.31
CA ASP A 127 8.62 1.51 -13.66
C ASP A 127 8.80 1.40 -15.17
N GLN A 128 9.95 1.91 -15.64
CA GLN A 128 10.36 1.85 -17.02
C GLN A 128 11.86 1.51 -17.07
N TYR A 129 12.20 0.45 -17.80
CA TYR A 129 13.56 -0.02 -17.98
C TYR A 129 14.03 0.29 -19.39
N PRO A 130 14.83 1.36 -19.59
CA PRO A 130 15.38 1.70 -20.89
C PRO A 130 16.62 0.89 -21.20
N ILE A 131 16.72 0.42 -22.43
CA ILE A 131 17.97 -0.09 -23.01
C ILE A 131 18.17 0.52 -24.40
N SER A 132 19.33 1.06 -24.66
CA SER A 132 19.66 1.74 -25.92
C SER A 132 20.79 1.03 -26.63
N TRP A 133 20.77 1.06 -27.95
CA TRP A 133 21.84 0.60 -28.82
C TRP A 133 21.94 1.50 -30.03
N THR A 134 23.14 1.52 -30.62
CA THR A 134 23.45 2.30 -31.83
C THR A 134 23.25 1.43 -33.08
N ASP A 135 23.06 2.08 -34.23
CA ASP A 135 23.03 1.40 -35.52
C ASP A 135 24.32 0.65 -35.83
N ASP A 136 25.46 1.13 -35.32
CA ASP A 136 26.77 0.48 -35.51
C ASP A 136 26.90 -0.80 -34.70
N GLU A 137 26.41 -0.83 -33.46
CA GLU A 137 26.37 -2.04 -32.66
C GLU A 137 25.45 -3.10 -33.30
N LEU A 138 24.31 -2.67 -33.84
CA LEU A 138 23.40 -3.55 -34.58
C LEU A 138 24.09 -4.12 -35.84
N ARG A 139 24.84 -3.29 -36.60
CA ARG A 139 25.63 -3.74 -37.75
C ARG A 139 26.69 -4.77 -37.38
N GLN A 140 27.38 -4.54 -36.26
CA GLN A 140 28.40 -5.50 -35.77
C GLN A 140 27.75 -6.86 -35.40
N ALA A 141 26.56 -6.85 -34.83
CA ALA A 141 25.83 -8.09 -34.51
C ALA A 141 25.50 -8.95 -35.75
N PHE A 142 25.43 -8.35 -36.93
CA PHE A 142 25.20 -9.11 -38.16
C PHE A 142 26.50 -9.70 -38.77
N VAL A 143 27.68 -9.19 -38.38
CA VAL A 143 28.96 -9.66 -38.92
C VAL A 143 29.38 -11.01 -38.35
N ASP A 144 29.05 -11.27 -37.08
CA ASP A 144 29.33 -12.54 -36.41
C ASP A 144 28.16 -13.53 -36.66
N ASP A 145 28.45 -14.80 -36.93
CA ASP A 145 27.45 -15.83 -37.29
C ASP A 145 26.32 -15.98 -36.24
N PHE A 146 26.65 -15.75 -34.96
CA PHE A 146 25.70 -15.81 -33.84
C PHE A 146 25.53 -14.48 -33.11
N GLY A 147 26.07 -13.39 -33.66
CA GLY A 147 26.09 -12.09 -33.04
C GLY A 147 24.68 -11.54 -32.81
N LEU A 148 23.78 -11.75 -33.76
CA LEU A 148 22.38 -11.32 -33.68
C LEU A 148 21.62 -12.02 -32.56
N ASN A 149 21.85 -13.32 -32.37
CA ASN A 149 21.23 -14.06 -31.27
C ASN A 149 21.69 -13.54 -29.90
N ARG A 150 23.00 -13.29 -29.76
CA ARG A 150 23.57 -12.71 -28.53
C ARG A 150 23.03 -11.29 -28.25
N PHE A 151 22.97 -10.48 -29.31
CA PHE A 151 22.45 -9.10 -29.24
C PHE A 151 20.97 -9.08 -28.79
N ILE A 152 20.12 -9.91 -29.39
CA ILE A 152 18.70 -10.01 -29.00
C ILE A 152 18.57 -10.48 -27.55
N ALA A 153 19.34 -11.49 -27.16
CA ALA A 153 19.34 -12.00 -25.79
C ALA A 153 19.69 -10.87 -24.79
N GLN A 154 20.76 -10.14 -25.06
CA GLN A 154 21.21 -9.04 -24.20
C GLN A 154 20.15 -7.93 -24.06
N ILE A 155 19.53 -7.51 -25.15
CA ILE A 155 18.49 -6.48 -25.16
C ILE A 155 17.24 -6.90 -24.38
N MET A 156 16.90 -8.18 -24.46
CA MET A 156 15.67 -8.69 -23.82
C MET A 156 15.89 -9.12 -22.37
N GLU A 157 17.01 -9.75 -22.07
CA GLU A 157 17.29 -10.30 -20.74
C GLU A 157 17.60 -9.21 -19.72
N THR A 158 18.37 -8.19 -20.12
CA THR A 158 18.81 -7.15 -19.15
C THR A 158 17.64 -6.42 -18.52
N PRO A 159 16.70 -5.81 -19.27
CA PRO A 159 15.55 -5.13 -18.66
C PRO A 159 14.64 -6.09 -17.86
N ARG A 160 14.47 -7.32 -18.36
CA ARG A 160 13.57 -8.29 -17.72
C ARG A 160 14.15 -8.84 -16.43
N ASN A 161 15.47 -9.14 -16.39
CA ASN A 161 16.11 -9.58 -15.17
C ASN A 161 16.12 -8.46 -14.11
N SER A 162 16.33 -7.21 -14.55
CA SER A 162 16.22 -6.06 -13.65
C SER A 162 14.82 -5.90 -13.10
N ASP A 163 13.80 -6.01 -13.94
CA ASP A 163 12.39 -5.93 -13.56
C ASP A 163 11.99 -7.04 -12.56
N ASN A 164 12.36 -8.29 -12.83
CA ASN A 164 12.08 -9.42 -11.95
C ASN A 164 12.80 -9.29 -10.59
N TYR A 165 14.02 -8.75 -10.60
CA TYR A 165 14.78 -8.51 -9.38
C TYR A 165 14.15 -7.38 -8.54
N ASP A 166 13.76 -6.28 -9.18
CA ASP A 166 13.08 -5.18 -8.51
C ASP A 166 11.71 -5.59 -7.99
N GLU A 167 10.95 -6.39 -8.75
CA GLU A 167 9.68 -6.96 -8.32
C GLU A 167 9.85 -7.80 -7.04
N MET A 168 10.85 -8.69 -7.02
CA MET A 168 11.17 -9.47 -5.82
C MET A 168 11.48 -8.57 -4.63
N ASN A 169 12.29 -7.53 -4.81
CA ASN A 169 12.65 -6.60 -3.73
C ASN A 169 11.44 -5.80 -3.23
N ILE A 170 10.54 -5.38 -4.11
CA ILE A 170 9.29 -4.71 -3.74
C ILE A 170 8.42 -5.65 -2.91
N MET A 171 8.24 -6.91 -3.35
CA MET A 171 7.45 -7.90 -2.62
C MET A 171 8.05 -8.23 -1.24
N LEU A 172 9.37 -8.31 -1.11
CA LEU A 172 10.06 -8.44 0.18
C LEU A 172 9.89 -7.19 1.05
N ALA A 173 9.89 -6.01 0.44
CA ALA A 173 9.66 -4.76 1.19
C ALA A 173 8.23 -4.69 1.75
N LEU A 174 7.23 -5.29 1.10
CA LEU A 174 5.87 -5.40 1.62
C LEU A 174 5.79 -6.20 2.92
N ILE A 175 6.62 -7.25 3.10
CA ILE A 175 6.71 -8.00 4.36
C ILE A 175 7.13 -7.07 5.50
N ARG A 176 8.19 -6.28 5.28
CA ARG A 176 8.68 -5.31 6.27
C ARG A 176 7.69 -4.19 6.56
N HIS A 177 6.98 -3.74 5.51
CA HIS A 177 5.93 -2.74 5.64
C HIS A 177 4.75 -3.25 6.47
N TYR A 178 4.33 -4.50 6.23
CA TYR A 178 3.29 -5.16 7.02
C TYR A 178 3.68 -5.27 8.49
N GLU A 179 4.90 -5.73 8.80
CA GLU A 179 5.38 -5.82 10.19
C GLU A 179 5.36 -4.46 10.88
N ARG A 180 5.79 -3.40 10.19
CA ARG A 180 5.87 -2.06 10.79
C ARG A 180 4.51 -1.44 11.05
N ASN A 181 3.55 -1.60 10.13
CA ASN A 181 2.29 -0.86 10.16
C ASN A 181 1.12 -1.66 10.71
N LEU A 182 1.10 -2.96 10.47
CA LEU A 182 -0.03 -3.84 10.82
C LEU A 182 0.35 -4.87 11.87
N GLY A 183 1.61 -5.37 11.84
CA GLY A 183 2.14 -6.38 12.73
C GLY A 183 1.69 -7.80 12.39
N PHE A 184 2.60 -8.77 12.57
CA PHE A 184 2.30 -10.19 12.42
C PHE A 184 1.91 -10.83 13.74
N TYR A 185 1.09 -11.88 13.67
CA TYR A 185 1.02 -12.85 14.74
C TYR A 185 2.37 -13.56 14.84
N LYS A 186 3.06 -13.40 15.97
CA LYS A 186 4.42 -13.94 16.17
C LYS A 186 4.38 -15.24 16.95
N VAL A 187 5.04 -16.24 16.41
CA VAL A 187 5.28 -17.51 17.08
C VAL A 187 6.73 -17.54 17.51
N HIS A 188 6.95 -17.55 18.82
CA HIS A 188 8.31 -17.56 19.39
C HIS A 188 8.96 -18.93 19.22
N LEU A 189 10.23 -18.92 18.84
CA LEU A 189 11.13 -20.06 18.78
C LEU A 189 12.31 -19.81 19.71
N ASP A 190 12.64 -20.79 20.55
CA ASP A 190 13.73 -20.66 21.51
C ASP A 190 15.11 -20.54 20.86
N SER A 191 15.24 -21.05 19.63
CA SER A 191 16.49 -21.02 18.86
C SER A 191 16.26 -21.11 17.36
N ILE A 192 17.24 -20.63 16.58
CA ILE A 192 17.28 -20.78 15.13
C ILE A 192 17.40 -22.27 14.77
N PRO A 193 16.70 -22.78 13.74
CA PRO A 193 16.81 -24.17 13.30
C PRO A 193 18.19 -24.43 12.67
N SER A 194 19.11 -24.96 13.44
CA SER A 194 20.48 -25.29 13.01
C SER A 194 20.78 -26.80 13.09
N ASP A 195 19.99 -27.53 13.81
CA ASP A 195 20.11 -28.97 14.03
C ASP A 195 18.75 -29.68 13.93
N GLU A 196 18.75 -31.01 13.94
CA GLU A 196 17.53 -31.83 13.82
C GLU A 196 16.50 -31.53 14.92
N THR A 197 16.96 -31.22 16.13
CA THR A 197 16.08 -30.99 17.27
C THR A 197 15.36 -29.65 17.16
N THR A 198 16.08 -28.61 16.81
CA THR A 198 15.51 -27.26 16.57
C THR A 198 14.64 -27.22 15.33
N ALA A 199 15.01 -27.97 14.27
CA ALA A 199 14.20 -28.16 13.09
C ALA A 199 12.84 -28.85 13.39
N LYS A 200 12.83 -29.90 14.23
CA LYS A 200 11.60 -30.55 14.70
C LYS A 200 10.73 -29.59 15.53
N THR A 201 11.34 -28.70 16.31
CA THR A 201 10.59 -27.68 17.07
C THR A 201 9.89 -26.70 16.12
N LEU A 202 10.58 -26.20 15.10
CA LEU A 202 9.98 -25.35 14.06
C LEU A 202 8.83 -26.07 13.35
N LEU A 203 9.02 -27.33 12.91
CA LEU A 203 8.00 -28.13 12.25
C LEU A 203 6.75 -28.34 13.12
N LYS A 204 6.94 -28.59 14.43
CA LYS A 204 5.85 -28.72 15.38
C LYS A 204 5.09 -27.40 15.52
N ALA A 205 5.79 -26.27 15.58
CA ALA A 205 5.22 -24.94 15.66
C ALA A 205 4.44 -24.61 14.37
N LEU A 206 5.01 -24.87 13.19
CA LEU A 206 4.36 -24.70 11.89
C LEU A 206 3.06 -25.51 11.80
N ARG A 207 3.13 -26.81 12.11
CA ARG A 207 1.95 -27.71 12.08
C ARG A 207 0.86 -27.28 13.04
N SER A 208 1.22 -26.89 14.26
CA SER A 208 0.26 -26.39 15.25
C SER A 208 -0.42 -25.10 14.79
N THR A 209 0.35 -24.16 14.21
CA THR A 209 -0.16 -22.86 13.75
C THR A 209 -1.03 -23.03 12.51
N ALA A 210 -0.58 -23.81 11.51
CA ALA A 210 -1.36 -24.12 10.32
C ALA A 210 -2.69 -24.80 10.67
N GLY A 211 -2.67 -25.75 11.63
CA GLY A 211 -3.89 -26.40 12.11
C GLY A 211 -4.86 -25.45 12.82
N ARG A 212 -4.34 -24.47 13.58
CA ARG A 212 -5.17 -23.44 14.24
C ARG A 212 -5.75 -22.44 13.24
N MET A 213 -5.02 -22.08 12.20
CA MET A 213 -5.48 -21.16 11.16
C MET A 213 -6.63 -21.70 10.30
N GLN A 214 -6.94 -23.00 10.37
CA GLN A 214 -8.15 -23.56 9.75
C GLN A 214 -9.43 -23.05 10.40
N PHE A 215 -9.36 -22.68 11.67
CA PHE A 215 -10.51 -22.22 12.43
C PHE A 215 -10.59 -20.70 12.39
N PRO A 216 -11.78 -20.13 12.21
CA PRO A 216 -11.97 -18.69 12.24
C PRO A 216 -11.43 -18.07 13.52
N SER A 217 -10.49 -17.15 13.39
CA SER A 217 -9.86 -16.46 14.51
C SER A 217 -9.50 -15.03 14.11
N THR A 218 -9.60 -14.11 15.05
CA THR A 218 -9.21 -12.72 14.89
C THR A 218 -7.73 -12.48 15.23
N GLN A 219 -6.98 -13.53 15.57
CA GLN A 219 -5.59 -13.41 16.02
C GLN A 219 -4.57 -13.38 14.88
N TYR A 220 -4.91 -13.99 13.73
CA TYR A 220 -3.94 -14.24 12.66
C TYR A 220 -3.96 -13.20 11.55
N ASN A 221 -4.83 -12.19 11.62
CA ASN A 221 -4.90 -11.10 10.65
C ASN A 221 -4.50 -9.76 11.28
N ALA A 222 -4.22 -8.76 10.44
CA ALA A 222 -3.86 -7.43 10.90
C ALA A 222 -4.99 -6.69 11.61
N LEU A 223 -6.23 -7.04 11.29
CA LEU A 223 -7.43 -6.39 11.81
C LEU A 223 -8.09 -7.20 12.92
N ASN A 224 -7.31 -7.85 13.78
CA ASN A 224 -7.83 -8.49 14.99
C ASN A 224 -8.69 -7.57 15.85
N VAL A 225 -8.52 -6.28 15.65
CA VAL A 225 -9.25 -5.20 16.31
C VAL A 225 -10.68 -5.03 15.79
N THR A 226 -10.93 -5.34 14.52
CA THR A 226 -12.25 -5.19 13.88
C THR A 226 -13.16 -6.38 14.13
N GLU A 227 -12.73 -7.37 14.91
CA GLU A 227 -13.44 -8.62 15.19
C GLU A 227 -13.88 -9.38 13.92
N ILE A 228 -13.16 -9.20 12.81
CA ILE A 228 -13.38 -9.95 11.57
C ILE A 228 -12.56 -11.24 11.65
N PRO A 229 -13.19 -12.40 11.71
CA PRO A 229 -12.47 -13.67 11.77
C PRO A 229 -11.85 -14.01 10.43
N ALA A 230 -10.56 -14.35 10.46
CA ALA A 230 -9.82 -14.87 9.30
C ALA A 230 -9.54 -16.36 9.49
N TYR A 231 -9.58 -17.11 8.40
CA TYR A 231 -9.20 -18.51 8.36
C TYR A 231 -8.64 -18.86 7.00
N ALA A 232 -7.80 -19.88 6.92
CA ALA A 232 -7.32 -20.42 5.67
C ALA A 232 -7.14 -21.94 5.77
N ASN A 233 -7.41 -22.62 4.67
CA ASN A 233 -7.12 -24.04 4.58
C ASN A 233 -5.59 -24.23 4.50
N PRO A 234 -4.97 -25.18 5.22
CA PRO A 234 -3.54 -25.48 5.12
C PRO A 234 -3.05 -25.69 3.70
N GLN A 235 -3.86 -26.29 2.85
CA GLN A 235 -3.56 -26.51 1.43
C GLN A 235 -3.40 -25.19 0.63
N GLN A 236 -3.95 -24.08 1.12
CA GLN A 236 -3.84 -22.75 0.52
C GLN A 236 -2.74 -21.89 1.16
N MET A 237 -2.04 -22.42 2.17
CA MET A 237 -0.95 -21.70 2.82
C MET A 237 0.36 -21.87 2.06
N VAL A 238 1.20 -20.87 2.13
CA VAL A 238 2.55 -20.84 1.56
C VAL A 238 3.54 -20.46 2.65
N LEU A 239 4.64 -21.18 2.70
CA LEU A 239 5.73 -20.94 3.62
C LEU A 239 6.84 -20.14 2.90
N LEU A 240 7.14 -18.95 3.39
CA LEU A 240 8.31 -18.18 2.99
C LEU A 240 9.41 -18.46 4.00
N ILE A 241 10.55 -18.95 3.54
CA ILE A 241 11.66 -19.36 4.41
C ILE A 241 13.01 -19.08 3.74
N GLU A 242 14.02 -18.76 4.53
CA GLU A 242 15.38 -18.61 4.02
C GLU A 242 15.99 -19.98 3.73
N PRO A 243 16.80 -20.10 2.64
CA PRO A 243 17.39 -21.39 2.22
C PRO A 243 18.19 -22.09 3.33
N GLU A 244 18.85 -21.30 4.16
CA GLU A 244 19.67 -21.79 5.27
C GLU A 244 18.85 -22.59 6.30
N TYR A 245 17.66 -22.10 6.62
CA TYR A 245 16.76 -22.78 7.56
C TYR A 245 16.02 -23.94 6.92
N LEU A 246 15.70 -23.82 5.62
CA LEU A 246 15.03 -24.89 4.89
C LEU A 246 15.89 -26.16 4.80
N ALA A 247 17.21 -26.01 4.67
CA ALA A 247 18.12 -27.14 4.54
C ALA A 247 18.10 -28.08 5.77
N SER A 248 17.65 -27.60 6.92
CA SER A 248 17.50 -28.38 8.16
C SER A 248 16.15 -29.08 8.27
N LEU A 249 15.18 -28.79 7.38
CA LEU A 249 13.81 -29.29 7.47
C LEU A 249 13.60 -30.57 6.63
N ASP A 250 12.88 -31.53 7.20
CA ASP A 250 12.49 -32.75 6.51
C ASP A 250 11.23 -32.51 5.64
N VAL A 251 11.31 -32.88 4.35
CA VAL A 251 10.22 -32.74 3.39
C VAL A 251 8.99 -33.59 3.80
N ASP A 252 9.21 -34.75 4.37
CA ASP A 252 8.15 -35.64 4.82
C ASP A 252 7.36 -35.03 5.99
N ALA A 253 8.04 -34.34 6.87
CA ALA A 253 7.38 -33.63 7.94
C ALA A 253 6.64 -32.38 7.47
N LEU A 254 7.14 -31.68 6.43
CA LEU A 254 6.45 -30.54 5.79
C LEU A 254 5.17 -30.96 5.08
N SER A 255 5.10 -32.14 4.46
CA SER A 255 3.86 -32.63 3.84
C SER A 255 2.72 -32.72 4.86
N ALA A 256 3.02 -33.11 6.08
CA ALA A 256 2.05 -33.16 7.17
C ALA A 256 1.59 -31.77 7.64
N VAL A 257 2.40 -30.71 7.47
CA VAL A 257 2.01 -29.33 7.81
C VAL A 257 0.93 -28.83 6.84
N PHE A 258 1.11 -29.06 5.55
CA PHE A 258 0.22 -28.58 4.52
C PHE A 258 -0.94 -29.52 4.20
N GLN A 259 -0.96 -30.73 4.76
CA GLN A 259 -1.96 -31.78 4.44
C GLN A 259 -2.00 -32.08 2.93
N LEU A 260 -0.84 -32.08 2.29
CA LEU A 260 -0.65 -32.34 0.87
C LEU A 260 0.20 -33.57 0.65
N ASP A 261 0.12 -34.15 -0.57
CA ASP A 261 1.05 -35.18 -0.98
C ASP A 261 2.48 -34.62 -1.10
N LYS A 262 3.49 -35.47 -0.87
CA LYS A 262 4.91 -35.08 -0.89
C LYS A 262 5.33 -34.38 -2.18
N ALA A 263 4.72 -34.72 -3.31
CA ALA A 263 5.00 -34.15 -4.62
C ALA A 263 4.49 -32.70 -4.76
N GLU A 264 3.50 -32.30 -3.96
CA GLU A 264 2.89 -30.97 -4.01
C GLU A 264 3.52 -29.96 -3.04
N VAL A 265 4.23 -30.45 -2.03
CA VAL A 265 4.87 -29.60 -0.99
C VAL A 265 5.84 -28.58 -1.57
N PRO A 266 6.71 -28.89 -2.55
CA PRO A 266 7.66 -27.92 -3.10
C PRO A 266 6.98 -26.67 -3.67
N TYR A 267 5.75 -26.80 -4.16
CA TYR A 267 4.99 -25.67 -4.71
C TYR A 267 4.41 -24.73 -3.64
N ARG A 268 4.52 -25.12 -2.36
CA ARG A 268 4.05 -24.33 -1.21
C ARG A 268 5.17 -23.75 -0.38
N ILE A 269 6.41 -24.00 -0.77
CA ILE A 269 7.60 -23.46 -0.09
C ILE A 269 8.28 -22.52 -1.06
N VAL A 270 8.40 -21.27 -0.65
CA VAL A 270 9.11 -20.23 -1.39
C VAL A 270 10.36 -19.85 -0.63
N GLN A 271 11.49 -20.07 -1.26
CA GLN A 271 12.77 -19.62 -0.71
C GLN A 271 12.96 -18.13 -0.99
N VAL A 272 13.28 -17.39 0.05
CA VAL A 272 13.56 -15.95 -0.03
C VAL A 272 14.92 -15.68 0.56
N PRO A 273 15.70 -14.75 -0.03
CA PRO A 273 17.07 -14.49 0.43
C PRO A 273 17.11 -13.94 1.86
N ASN A 274 16.13 -13.14 2.25
CA ASN A 274 15.98 -12.59 3.60
C ASN A 274 14.56 -12.02 3.76
N LEU A 275 13.91 -12.33 4.88
CA LEU A 275 12.62 -11.76 5.24
C LEU A 275 12.72 -10.27 5.67
N GLY A 276 13.91 -9.80 6.01
CA GLY A 276 14.18 -8.41 6.36
C GLY A 276 13.63 -7.96 7.72
N ILE A 277 13.29 -8.93 8.59
CA ILE A 277 12.83 -8.73 9.96
C ILE A 277 13.84 -9.41 10.89
N SER A 278 14.29 -8.71 11.92
CA SER A 278 15.25 -9.27 12.89
C SER A 278 14.68 -10.53 13.54
N GLY A 279 15.52 -11.56 13.66
CA GLY A 279 15.16 -12.82 14.29
C GLY A 279 14.10 -13.64 13.56
N ALA A 280 13.62 -13.21 12.40
CA ALA A 280 12.64 -13.95 11.61
C ALA A 280 13.27 -15.22 11.01
N VAL A 281 12.58 -16.34 11.14
CA VAL A 281 12.99 -17.64 10.61
C VAL A 281 12.12 -18.05 9.43
N ALA A 282 10.82 -17.92 9.56
CA ALA A 282 9.86 -18.30 8.55
C ALA A 282 8.60 -17.46 8.65
N LEU A 283 7.90 -17.29 7.53
CA LEU A 283 6.63 -16.61 7.45
C LEU A 283 5.60 -17.52 6.76
N LEU A 284 4.54 -17.88 7.48
CA LEU A 284 3.42 -18.64 6.96
C LEU A 284 2.29 -17.68 6.56
N VAL A 285 1.89 -17.69 5.29
CA VAL A 285 0.85 -16.81 4.75
C VAL A 285 -0.16 -17.59 3.94
N SER A 286 -1.37 -17.06 3.81
CA SER A 286 -2.32 -17.53 2.81
C SER A 286 -1.83 -17.17 1.40
N ALA A 287 -2.16 -17.99 0.39
CA ALA A 287 -1.88 -17.68 -1.01
C ALA A 287 -2.52 -16.34 -1.45
N ASP A 288 -3.59 -15.92 -0.77
CA ASP A 288 -4.28 -14.66 -1.03
C ASP A 288 -3.72 -13.46 -0.25
N TRP A 289 -2.67 -13.66 0.53
CA TRP A 289 -2.11 -12.59 1.35
C TRP A 289 -1.48 -11.47 0.51
N TYR A 290 -0.76 -11.82 -0.56
CA TYR A 290 -0.28 -10.83 -1.52
C TYR A 290 -1.39 -10.40 -2.48
N GLN A 291 -1.56 -9.10 -2.64
CA GLN A 291 -2.44 -8.46 -3.61
C GLN A 291 -1.59 -7.77 -4.67
N VAL A 292 -0.99 -8.60 -5.55
CA VAL A 292 -0.10 -8.14 -6.62
C VAL A 292 -0.78 -8.37 -7.96
N ARG A 293 -0.94 -7.31 -8.75
CA ARG A 293 -1.56 -7.35 -10.07
C ARG A 293 -0.85 -6.42 -11.03
N ASP A 294 -0.53 -6.93 -12.21
CA ASP A 294 0.00 -6.09 -13.27
C ASP A 294 -1.16 -5.35 -13.95
N THR A 295 -0.97 -4.06 -14.21
CA THR A 295 -1.91 -3.23 -14.96
C THR A 295 -1.42 -2.98 -16.37
N MET A 296 -0.12 -2.87 -16.56
CA MET A 296 0.53 -2.73 -17.85
C MET A 296 1.87 -3.44 -17.84
N TYR A 297 2.09 -4.35 -18.78
CA TYR A 297 3.39 -4.96 -19.03
C TYR A 297 3.61 -5.01 -20.53
N GLY A 298 4.57 -4.22 -21.01
CA GLY A 298 4.80 -4.13 -22.46
C GLY A 298 6.02 -3.29 -22.82
N THR A 299 6.45 -3.44 -24.06
CA THR A 299 7.60 -2.74 -24.58
C THR A 299 7.19 -1.61 -25.53
N THR A 300 7.90 -0.51 -25.48
CA THR A 300 7.80 0.60 -26.43
C THR A 300 9.18 0.91 -26.98
N GLN A 301 9.28 1.38 -28.20
CA GLN A 301 10.56 1.67 -28.86
C GLN A 301 10.55 3.11 -29.37
N PHE A 302 11.71 3.76 -29.25
CA PHE A 302 11.95 5.10 -29.78
C PHE A 302 13.28 5.13 -30.53
N TYR A 303 13.28 5.69 -31.75
CA TYR A 303 14.46 5.95 -32.54
C TYR A 303 14.84 7.43 -32.43
N ASN A 304 16.08 7.70 -32.06
CA ASN A 304 16.64 9.04 -32.05
C ASN A 304 17.50 9.26 -33.32
N PRO A 305 17.04 10.09 -34.29
CA PRO A 305 17.78 10.32 -35.52
C PRO A 305 19.05 11.14 -35.35
N GLN A 306 19.20 11.90 -34.25
CA GLN A 306 20.35 12.71 -33.98
C GLN A 306 21.56 11.85 -33.56
N THR A 307 21.32 10.83 -32.75
CA THR A 307 22.34 9.91 -32.20
C THR A 307 22.42 8.60 -32.96
N LEU A 308 21.57 8.38 -33.96
CA LEU A 308 21.40 7.11 -34.69
C LEU A 308 21.26 5.92 -33.75
N SER A 309 20.49 6.11 -32.69
CA SER A 309 20.25 5.10 -31.66
C SER A 309 18.80 4.72 -31.52
N ASN A 310 18.56 3.48 -31.21
CA ASN A 310 17.27 2.96 -30.81
C ASN A 310 17.24 2.77 -29.31
N THR A 311 16.13 3.11 -28.65
CA THR A 311 15.89 2.83 -27.24
C THR A 311 14.62 2.00 -27.10
N LEU A 312 14.74 0.85 -26.47
CA LEU A 312 13.62 0.01 -26.05
C LEU A 312 13.32 0.32 -24.60
N TYR A 313 12.05 0.50 -24.29
CA TYR A 313 11.55 0.70 -22.94
C TYR A 313 10.68 -0.48 -22.57
N LEU A 314 11.05 -1.22 -21.55
CA LEU A 314 10.14 -2.16 -20.89
C LEU A 314 9.36 -1.39 -19.83
N ASN A 315 8.04 -1.30 -19.99
CA ASN A 315 7.17 -0.63 -19.04
C ASN A 315 6.48 -1.68 -18.17
N HIS A 316 6.57 -1.51 -16.87
CA HIS A 316 5.89 -2.37 -15.89
C HIS A 316 5.14 -1.49 -14.88
N TRP A 317 3.80 -1.54 -14.97
CA TRP A 317 2.92 -0.86 -14.03
C TRP A 317 2.08 -1.89 -13.29
N GLY A 318 1.90 -1.68 -12.00
CA GLY A 318 1.19 -2.63 -11.18
C GLY A 318 0.71 -2.09 -9.84
N ILE A 319 -0.14 -2.88 -9.22
CA ILE A 319 -0.63 -2.73 -7.86
C ILE A 319 0.10 -3.74 -7.00
N TYR A 320 0.82 -3.26 -5.98
CA TYR A 320 1.57 -4.08 -5.05
C TYR A 320 1.08 -3.81 -3.62
N GLY A 321 0.47 -4.80 -3.01
CA GLY A 321 -0.08 -4.69 -1.68
C GLY A 321 -0.15 -6.04 -0.97
N VAL A 322 -0.56 -6.01 0.29
CA VAL A 322 -0.80 -7.17 1.13
C VAL A 322 -2.13 -7.05 1.83
N SER A 323 -2.87 -8.15 1.93
CA SER A 323 -4.19 -8.17 2.55
C SER A 323 -4.10 -8.08 4.07
N PRO A 324 -4.78 -7.12 4.71
CA PRO A 324 -4.90 -7.09 6.15
C PRO A 324 -5.91 -8.09 6.71
N PHE A 325 -6.74 -8.71 5.85
CA PHE A 325 -7.83 -9.60 6.26
C PHE A 325 -7.45 -11.07 6.26
N THR A 326 -6.41 -11.46 5.50
CA THR A 326 -6.00 -12.85 5.37
C THR A 326 -5.07 -13.26 6.51
N PRO A 327 -5.11 -14.53 6.96
CA PRO A 327 -4.28 -14.98 8.05
C PRO A 327 -2.81 -15.13 7.66
N CYS A 328 -1.94 -14.72 8.58
CA CYS A 328 -0.49 -14.84 8.46
C CYS A 328 0.16 -15.04 9.85
N ALA A 329 1.31 -15.70 9.90
CA ALA A 329 2.06 -15.88 11.13
C ALA A 329 3.57 -15.86 10.88
N LEU A 330 4.30 -15.08 11.67
CA LEU A 330 5.74 -14.96 11.64
C LEU A 330 6.38 -15.83 12.73
N PHE A 331 7.30 -16.69 12.35
CA PHE A 331 8.11 -17.49 13.26
C PHE A 331 9.43 -16.76 13.51
N THR A 332 9.71 -16.43 14.78
CA THR A 332 10.84 -15.58 15.14
C THR A 332 11.49 -16.03 16.43
N THR A 333 12.79 -15.79 16.54
CA THR A 333 13.56 -16.00 17.77
C THR A 333 13.59 -14.78 18.68
N ASP A 334 13.04 -13.64 18.23
CA ASP A 334 12.97 -12.45 19.07
C ASP A 334 12.08 -12.67 20.30
N ALA A 335 12.63 -12.41 21.48
CA ALA A 335 11.96 -12.59 22.76
C ALA A 335 10.78 -11.61 23.01
N GLY A 336 10.56 -10.65 22.12
CA GLY A 336 9.53 -9.61 22.21
C GLY A 336 8.16 -10.07 21.71
N THR A 337 7.71 -11.26 22.04
CA THR A 337 6.57 -11.84 21.41
C THR A 337 5.42 -12.23 22.30
N SER A 338 4.64 -11.35 22.60
CA SER A 338 3.19 -11.53 22.49
C SER A 338 2.75 -10.57 21.42
N ILE A 339 1.73 -10.95 20.66
CA ILE A 339 0.99 -10.10 19.73
C ILE A 339 1.24 -8.66 20.15
N THR A 340 2.02 -7.92 19.36
CA THR A 340 2.06 -6.48 19.52
C THR A 340 0.72 -6.01 18.98
N VAL A 341 -0.32 -6.21 19.77
CA VAL A 341 -1.58 -5.51 19.56
C VAL A 341 -1.18 -4.07 19.68
N VAL A 342 -1.18 -3.38 18.54
CA VAL A 342 -1.05 -1.93 18.55
C VAL A 342 -2.31 -1.45 19.25
N THR A 343 -2.27 -1.39 20.57
CA THR A 343 -3.35 -0.86 21.37
C THR A 343 -3.19 0.65 21.38
N GLN A 344 -4.11 1.31 20.74
CA GLN A 344 -4.31 2.74 20.92
C GLN A 344 -5.07 2.93 22.23
N ASN A 345 -4.36 3.30 23.27
CA ASN A 345 -4.98 3.67 24.53
C ASN A 345 -5.18 5.19 24.53
N VAL A 346 -6.42 5.63 24.57
CA VAL A 346 -6.73 7.05 24.70
C VAL A 346 -6.30 7.49 26.12
N THR A 347 -5.39 8.44 26.17
CA THR A 347 -4.80 8.96 27.42
C THR A 347 -5.32 10.33 27.81
N GLY A 348 -5.96 11.06 26.87
CA GLY A 348 -6.47 12.38 27.11
C GLY A 348 -7.51 12.83 26.10
N PHE A 349 -8.36 13.76 26.55
CA PHE A 349 -9.31 14.48 25.72
C PHE A 349 -9.12 15.98 25.93
N THR A 350 -9.07 16.74 24.86
CA THR A 350 -8.94 18.20 24.90
C THR A 350 -9.94 18.85 23.95
N LEU A 351 -10.42 20.01 24.34
CA LEU A 351 -11.24 20.89 23.51
C LEU A 351 -10.41 22.12 23.11
N SER A 352 -10.37 22.44 21.85
CA SER A 352 -9.75 23.66 21.35
C SER A 352 -10.85 24.61 20.82
N PRO A 353 -10.66 25.93 20.89
CA PRO A 353 -9.50 26.67 21.41
C PRO A 353 -9.42 26.66 22.94
N ASP A 354 -8.22 26.89 23.46
CA ASP A 354 -8.02 27.16 24.89
C ASP A 354 -8.72 28.46 25.28
N THR A 355 -8.88 28.73 26.58
CA THR A 355 -9.68 29.82 27.13
C THR A 355 -9.65 31.09 26.25
N VAL A 356 -10.78 31.46 25.67
CA VAL A 356 -10.92 32.59 24.76
C VAL A 356 -11.87 33.62 25.37
N THR A 357 -11.55 34.91 25.23
CA THR A 357 -12.49 35.98 25.50
C THR A 357 -13.41 36.11 24.30
N CYS A 358 -14.71 35.92 24.50
CA CYS A 358 -15.73 36.02 23.46
C CYS A 358 -16.66 37.23 23.70
N ARG A 359 -17.39 37.60 22.67
CA ARG A 359 -18.40 38.67 22.70
C ARG A 359 -19.78 38.06 22.43
N PRO A 360 -20.85 38.71 22.92
CA PRO A 360 -22.19 38.32 22.53
C PRO A 360 -22.36 38.35 21.01
N GLY A 361 -22.83 37.26 20.44
CA GLY A 361 -22.99 37.09 19.00
C GLY A 361 -21.84 36.36 18.31
N ASP A 362 -20.76 36.03 19.00
CA ASP A 362 -19.67 35.24 18.44
C ASP A 362 -20.10 33.77 18.21
N VAL A 363 -19.52 33.18 17.16
CA VAL A 363 -19.64 31.74 16.84
C VAL A 363 -18.25 31.15 16.89
N ILE A 364 -17.99 30.29 17.85
CA ILE A 364 -16.66 29.73 18.12
C ILE A 364 -16.62 28.27 17.77
N PRO A 365 -15.81 27.84 16.78
CA PRO A 365 -15.66 26.41 16.46
C PRO A 365 -14.93 25.68 17.59
N LEU A 366 -15.51 24.60 18.06
CA LEU A 366 -14.93 23.70 19.05
C LEU A 366 -14.32 22.50 18.33
N VAL A 367 -13.05 22.28 18.56
CA VAL A 367 -12.38 21.09 17.96
C VAL A 367 -12.09 20.08 19.07
N PRO A 368 -12.84 18.97 19.11
CA PRO A 368 -12.58 17.89 20.04
C PRO A 368 -11.37 17.07 19.56
N LYS A 369 -10.36 16.91 20.41
CA LYS A 369 -9.15 16.14 20.12
C LYS A 369 -8.93 15.11 21.20
N LEU A 370 -8.81 13.85 20.80
CA LEU A 370 -8.38 12.76 21.65
C LEU A 370 -6.89 12.49 21.43
N THR A 371 -6.14 12.34 22.50
CA THR A 371 -4.75 11.90 22.46
C THR A 371 -4.72 10.42 22.80
N ALA A 372 -4.20 9.60 21.90
CA ALA A 372 -4.00 8.18 22.12
C ALA A 372 -2.51 7.86 22.12
N THR A 373 -2.10 6.94 22.98
CA THR A 373 -0.73 6.41 22.98
C THR A 373 -0.72 5.04 22.31
N ILE A 374 0.16 4.89 21.33
CA ILE A 374 0.37 3.61 20.64
C ILE A 374 1.32 2.76 21.48
N THR A 375 0.86 1.60 21.91
CA THR A 375 1.72 0.62 22.56
C THR A 375 2.17 -0.41 21.51
N PRO A 376 3.46 -0.81 21.41
CA PRO A 376 4.52 -0.60 22.40
C PRO A 376 5.40 0.63 22.19
N THR A 377 5.21 1.40 21.11
CA THR A 377 6.13 2.50 20.76
C THR A 377 6.08 3.69 21.73
N GLY A 378 5.00 3.81 22.51
CA GLY A 378 4.78 4.97 23.39
C GLY A 378 4.50 6.28 22.65
N THR A 379 4.31 6.22 21.32
CA THR A 379 4.08 7.41 20.50
C THR A 379 2.68 7.95 20.74
N ALA A 380 2.58 9.24 21.07
CA ALA A 380 1.29 9.93 21.18
C ALA A 380 0.82 10.34 19.78
N ILE A 381 -0.44 10.05 19.48
CA ILE A 381 -1.11 10.47 18.25
C ILE A 381 -2.42 11.18 18.56
N GLU A 382 -2.84 12.09 17.69
CA GLU A 382 -4.18 12.68 17.75
C GLU A 382 -5.15 11.78 16.97
N VAL A 383 -6.30 11.47 17.59
CA VAL A 383 -7.38 10.69 16.98
C VAL A 383 -8.69 11.47 17.08
N ALA A 384 -9.55 11.32 16.09
CA ALA A 384 -10.88 11.91 16.14
C ALA A 384 -11.82 11.06 17.01
N PRO A 385 -12.70 11.66 17.83
CA PRO A 385 -13.72 10.91 18.54
C PRO A 385 -14.77 10.34 17.59
N ASN A 386 -15.36 9.20 17.94
CA ASN A 386 -16.46 8.61 17.19
C ASN A 386 -17.73 9.44 17.31
N SER A 387 -17.96 10.02 18.50
CA SER A 387 -19.01 11.00 18.73
C SER A 387 -18.60 11.97 19.82
N ALA A 388 -19.11 13.19 19.76
CA ALA A 388 -18.94 14.20 20.81
C ALA A 388 -20.27 14.88 21.07
N THR A 389 -20.61 15.01 22.36
CA THR A 389 -21.76 15.79 22.82
C THR A 389 -21.29 16.91 23.71
N TYR A 390 -22.03 18.01 23.74
CA TYR A 390 -21.60 19.22 24.45
C TYR A 390 -22.70 19.70 25.40
N GLU A 391 -22.32 19.99 26.62
CA GLU A 391 -23.15 20.63 27.60
C GLU A 391 -22.62 22.05 27.88
N VAL A 392 -23.52 23.02 27.86
CA VAL A 392 -23.16 24.44 28.05
C VAL A 392 -23.79 24.96 29.35
N VAL A 393 -22.94 25.48 30.23
CA VAL A 393 -23.36 26.08 31.50
C VAL A 393 -22.73 27.44 31.63
N ALA A 394 -23.47 28.45 32.07
CA ALA A 394 -22.93 29.76 32.36
C ALA A 394 -22.87 30.05 33.87
N TYR A 395 -21.87 30.81 34.25
CA TYR A 395 -21.62 31.25 35.60
C TYR A 395 -21.62 32.76 35.68
N SER A 396 -22.23 33.36 36.73
CA SER A 396 -22.42 34.79 36.85
C SER A 396 -21.19 35.54 37.42
N SER A 397 -20.18 34.82 37.96
CA SER A 397 -18.94 35.45 38.43
C SER A 397 -17.78 34.42 38.42
N SER A 398 -16.54 34.93 38.46
CA SER A 398 -15.34 34.09 38.46
C SER A 398 -15.14 33.29 39.75
N ASP A 399 -15.87 33.55 40.78
CA ASP A 399 -15.64 33.03 42.14
C ASP A 399 -16.73 32.08 42.64
N ASP A 400 -17.87 31.94 41.92
CA ASP A 400 -18.99 31.12 42.34
C ASP A 400 -19.23 29.96 41.36
N VAL A 401 -18.45 28.91 41.57
CA VAL A 401 -18.50 27.70 40.71
C VAL A 401 -19.71 26.81 41.06
N ASP A 402 -20.40 27.08 42.15
CA ASP A 402 -21.37 26.17 42.72
C ASP A 402 -22.86 26.44 42.35
N THR A 403 -23.15 27.57 41.72
CA THR A 403 -24.53 27.89 41.29
C THR A 403 -24.59 28.21 39.80
N PRO A 404 -24.84 27.23 38.94
CA PRO A 404 -25.02 27.49 37.52
C PRO A 404 -26.36 28.21 37.29
N GLU A 405 -26.31 29.46 36.77
CA GLU A 405 -27.50 30.06 36.20
C GLU A 405 -27.88 29.37 34.89
N ARG A 406 -29.17 29.02 34.76
CA ARG A 406 -29.66 28.45 33.51
C ARG A 406 -29.46 29.43 32.37
N LEU A 407 -28.66 29.04 31.40
CA LEU A 407 -28.54 29.75 30.13
C LEU A 407 -29.89 29.81 29.41
N ASN A 408 -30.19 30.95 28.83
CA ASN A 408 -31.24 31.02 27.82
C ASN A 408 -30.93 30.05 26.69
N ALA A 409 -31.97 29.49 26.08
CA ALA A 409 -31.87 28.51 24.97
C ALA A 409 -31.06 28.96 23.74
N ASN A 410 -30.61 30.22 23.72
CA ASN A 410 -29.89 30.84 22.61
C ASN A 410 -28.35 30.71 22.68
N THR A 411 -27.80 30.23 23.80
CA THR A 411 -26.36 29.87 23.89
C THR A 411 -26.25 28.34 23.89
N TYR A 412 -25.80 27.80 22.79
CA TYR A 412 -25.77 26.38 22.57
C TYR A 412 -24.60 25.98 21.65
N VAL A 413 -24.30 24.73 21.61
CA VAL A 413 -23.38 24.15 20.61
C VAL A 413 -24.22 23.45 19.54
N ASP A 414 -23.96 23.79 18.28
CA ASP A 414 -24.67 23.18 17.15
C ASP A 414 -24.10 21.81 16.76
N ASP A 415 -24.75 21.14 15.80
CA ASP A 415 -24.35 19.82 15.28
C ASP A 415 -22.99 19.85 14.58
N GLN A 416 -22.45 21.03 14.24
CA GLN A 416 -21.14 21.21 13.68
C GLN A 416 -20.07 21.55 14.73
N ALA A 417 -20.38 21.34 16.01
CA ALA A 417 -19.52 21.65 17.15
C ALA A 417 -19.11 23.13 17.22
N ARG A 418 -20.04 24.05 16.90
CA ARG A 418 -19.80 25.47 17.03
C ARG A 418 -20.61 26.04 18.21
N LEU A 419 -19.91 26.71 19.13
CA LEU A 419 -20.54 27.44 20.25
C LEU A 419 -21.12 28.75 19.75
N HIS A 420 -22.43 28.90 19.81
CA HIS A 420 -23.16 30.17 19.57
C HIS A 420 -23.35 30.90 20.88
N VAL A 421 -22.72 32.08 20.98
CA VAL A 421 -22.84 32.93 22.17
C VAL A 421 -24.03 33.88 22.00
N GLN A 422 -24.95 33.87 22.96
CA GLN A 422 -26.15 34.71 22.92
C GLN A 422 -25.82 36.18 22.71
N ARG A 423 -26.59 36.83 21.81
CA ARG A 423 -26.40 38.26 21.47
C ARG A 423 -26.97 39.23 22.50
N ASP A 424 -28.10 38.86 23.11
CA ASP A 424 -28.84 39.73 24.03
C ASP A 424 -29.00 39.07 25.42
N GLY A 425 -28.73 39.82 26.49
CA GLY A 425 -29.02 39.42 27.86
C GLY A 425 -27.89 38.81 28.68
N LEU A 426 -26.70 38.62 28.13
CA LEU A 426 -25.50 38.29 28.91
C LEU A 426 -24.91 39.58 29.51
N LYS A 427 -24.85 39.64 30.83
CA LYS A 427 -24.15 40.72 31.54
C LYS A 427 -22.65 40.61 31.35
N SER A 428 -21.92 41.73 31.43
CA SER A 428 -20.45 41.72 31.46
C SER A 428 -19.93 40.86 32.60
N ASN A 429 -18.85 40.09 32.34
CA ASN A 429 -18.16 39.15 33.25
C ASN A 429 -18.82 37.76 33.45
N PHE A 430 -19.65 37.34 32.53
CA PHE A 430 -20.10 35.96 32.50
C PHE A 430 -19.00 35.02 32.01
N THR A 431 -18.93 33.84 32.61
CA THR A 431 -18.08 32.76 32.14
C THR A 431 -18.97 31.61 31.62
N ILE A 432 -18.78 31.20 30.37
CA ILE A 432 -19.44 30.06 29.78
C ILE A 432 -18.50 28.86 29.94
N LYS A 433 -18.98 27.80 30.56
CA LYS A 433 -18.29 26.51 30.64
C LYS A 433 -18.92 25.57 29.66
N VAL A 434 -18.16 25.09 28.70
CA VAL A 434 -18.55 24.02 27.77
C VAL A 434 -17.88 22.74 28.21
N THR A 435 -18.68 21.74 28.54
CA THR A 435 -18.22 20.38 28.84
C THR A 435 -18.46 19.50 27.61
N GLY A 436 -17.41 19.02 27.02
CA GLY A 436 -17.49 18.04 25.95
C GLY A 436 -17.36 16.64 26.50
N THR A 437 -18.24 15.75 26.04
CA THR A 437 -18.18 14.31 26.29
C THR A 437 -17.93 13.62 24.98
N ALA A 438 -16.77 12.97 24.83
CA ALA A 438 -16.39 12.24 23.64
C ALA A 438 -16.44 10.74 23.89
N THR A 439 -16.97 9.98 22.94
CA THR A 439 -16.88 8.53 22.93
C THR A 439 -15.85 8.10 21.89
N TYR A 440 -15.07 7.11 22.24
CA TYR A 440 -14.10 6.50 21.36
C TYR A 440 -14.13 4.97 21.49
N ILE A 441 -14.24 4.29 20.38
CA ILE A 441 -14.17 2.83 20.35
C ILE A 441 -12.70 2.48 20.16
N ASN A 442 -12.11 1.95 21.24
CA ASN A 442 -10.73 1.47 21.19
C ASN A 442 -10.59 0.33 20.17
N PRO A 443 -9.40 0.14 19.60
CA PRO A 443 -9.15 -0.96 18.68
C PRO A 443 -9.47 -2.37 19.24
N ASN A 444 -9.51 -2.56 20.54
CA ASN A 444 -9.94 -3.79 21.21
C ASN A 444 -11.47 -3.95 21.35
N GLY A 445 -12.26 -3.06 20.74
CA GLY A 445 -13.72 -3.06 20.79
C GLY A 445 -14.32 -2.47 22.07
N THR A 446 -13.52 -2.03 23.05
CA THR A 446 -14.04 -1.37 24.26
C THR A 446 -14.35 0.10 23.98
N THR A 447 -15.54 0.54 24.39
CA THR A 447 -15.93 1.96 24.28
C THR A 447 -15.45 2.70 25.52
N GLY A 448 -14.64 3.74 25.30
CA GLY A 448 -14.22 4.68 26.31
C GLY A 448 -15.01 5.98 26.23
N THR A 449 -15.35 6.57 27.38
CA THR A 449 -15.99 7.88 27.47
C THR A 449 -15.03 8.85 28.17
N TYR A 450 -14.79 9.98 27.53
CA TYR A 450 -13.78 10.96 27.95
C TYR A 450 -14.44 12.32 28.09
N TYR A 451 -14.04 13.08 29.12
CA TYR A 451 -14.60 14.38 29.46
C TYR A 451 -13.54 15.45 29.42
N ALA A 452 -13.85 16.57 28.80
CA ALA A 452 -13.05 17.78 28.87
C ALA A 452 -13.96 19.01 28.96
N TYR A 453 -13.49 20.05 29.61
CA TYR A 453 -14.22 21.30 29.64
C TYR A 453 -13.32 22.46 29.20
N ARG A 454 -13.97 23.52 28.69
CA ARG A 454 -13.35 24.81 28.40
C ARG A 454 -14.21 25.95 28.92
N THR A 455 -13.57 27.01 29.33
CA THR A 455 -14.23 28.21 29.83
C THR A 455 -13.99 29.37 28.88
N PHE A 456 -15.05 30.09 28.56
CA PHE A 456 -15.03 31.26 27.70
C PHE A 456 -15.49 32.45 28.51
N LYS A 457 -14.66 33.50 28.59
CA LYS A 457 -15.03 34.76 29.29
C LYS A 457 -15.78 35.67 28.33
N VAL A 458 -17.00 36.04 28.67
CA VAL A 458 -17.80 36.96 27.87
C VAL A 458 -17.48 38.39 28.27
N SER A 459 -16.91 39.15 27.34
CA SER A 459 -16.69 40.60 27.52
C SER A 459 -17.73 41.38 26.73
N THR A 460 -18.53 42.19 27.42
CA THR A 460 -19.36 43.18 26.75
C THR A 460 -18.52 44.44 26.45
N PRO A 461 -18.68 45.04 25.27
CA PRO A 461 -18.00 46.32 25.01
C PRO A 461 -18.49 47.36 26.00
N THR A 462 -17.59 47.95 26.77
CA THR A 462 -17.88 49.10 27.61
C THR A 462 -18.39 50.20 26.69
N SER A 463 -19.62 50.66 26.91
CA SER A 463 -20.16 51.84 26.22
C SER A 463 -19.44 53.06 26.69
N ALA A 464 -18.33 53.41 26.06
CA ALA A 464 -17.69 54.70 26.26
C ALA A 464 -17.20 55.22 24.92
N GLY A 465 -17.86 56.26 24.45
CA GLY A 465 -17.29 57.15 23.46
C GLY A 465 -17.96 57.15 22.10
N LYS A 466 -18.77 58.16 21.90
CA LYS A 466 -19.22 58.80 20.66
C LYS A 466 -18.57 58.29 19.36
N SER A 467 -19.40 57.99 18.40
CA SER A 467 -19.06 57.91 16.97
C SER A 467 -18.17 59.10 16.55
N PRO A 468 -17.12 58.89 15.81
CA PRO A 468 -16.63 59.86 14.86
C PRO A 468 -17.37 59.65 13.53
N GLU A 469 -17.86 60.79 13.04
CA GLU A 469 -18.51 60.96 11.74
C GLU A 469 -17.72 60.35 10.57
N ALA A 470 -18.45 59.88 9.62
CA ALA A 470 -17.98 59.50 8.32
C ALA A 470 -17.17 60.63 7.66
N SER A 471 -15.92 60.41 7.39
CA SER A 471 -15.17 61.16 6.40
C SER A 471 -14.75 60.21 5.28
N GLY A 472 -15.23 60.59 4.11
CA GLY A 472 -15.10 59.78 2.91
C GLY A 472 -13.68 59.69 2.35
N GLY A 473 -13.51 58.67 1.57
CA GLY A 473 -12.68 58.65 0.39
C GLY A 473 -11.23 58.25 0.59
N LYS A 474 -10.89 57.09 0.17
CA LYS A 474 -9.94 56.81 -0.92
C LYS A 474 -9.58 55.35 -0.97
N THR A 475 -9.91 54.77 -2.09
CA THR A 475 -9.35 53.51 -2.62
C THR A 475 -7.83 53.62 -2.71
N PRO A 476 -7.05 52.65 -2.28
CA PRO A 476 -5.69 52.52 -2.73
C PRO A 476 -5.64 51.56 -3.94
N GLU A 477 -5.05 52.09 -4.99
CA GLU A 477 -4.64 51.39 -6.20
C GLU A 477 -3.69 50.20 -5.91
N ILE A 478 -3.90 49.17 -6.68
CA ILE A 478 -2.98 48.01 -6.77
C ILE A 478 -1.79 48.45 -7.60
N SER A 479 -0.63 48.51 -6.98
CA SER A 479 0.66 48.65 -7.67
C SER A 479 1.28 47.29 -7.83
N ALA A 480 1.44 46.88 -9.10
CA ALA A 480 2.25 45.77 -9.53
C ALA A 480 3.74 46.13 -9.55
N GLY A 481 4.58 45.20 -9.22
CA GLY A 481 6.05 45.23 -9.31
C GLY A 481 6.62 44.53 -8.07
N ASP A 482 7.49 43.56 -8.12
CA ASP A 482 8.53 43.24 -9.05
C ASP A 482 8.97 41.79 -8.79
N MET A 483 9.21 41.07 -9.84
CA MET A 483 9.93 39.79 -9.79
C MET A 483 11.43 40.10 -9.63
N SER A 484 12.08 39.46 -8.71
CA SER A 484 13.53 39.21 -8.84
C SER A 484 13.90 37.85 -8.32
N GLU A 485 14.43 37.09 -9.26
CA GLU A 485 15.19 35.86 -9.10
C GLU A 485 16.31 36.00 -8.07
N SER A 486 16.57 34.95 -7.31
CA SER A 486 17.94 34.56 -7.03
C SER A 486 18.07 33.06 -6.80
N SER A 487 18.68 32.46 -7.78
CA SER A 487 19.35 31.17 -7.71
C SER A 487 20.46 31.15 -6.66
N SER A 488 20.59 30.07 -5.91
CA SER A 488 21.93 29.54 -5.57
C SER A 488 21.88 28.06 -5.26
N VAL A 489 22.49 27.34 -6.17
CA VAL A 489 23.08 26.02 -6.04
C VAL A 489 24.11 26.01 -4.92
N LYS A 490 24.14 24.97 -4.08
CA LYS A 490 25.37 24.23 -3.73
C LYS A 490 25.11 22.97 -2.90
N LYS A 491 25.64 21.91 -3.50
CA LYS A 491 26.13 20.61 -3.04
C LYS A 491 25.14 19.63 -2.44
#